data_eeb21bdae7d810015537e2474bc7bf89
#
_entry.id   eeb21bdae7d810015537e2474bc7bf89
#
_cell.length_a   1.000
_cell.length_b   1.000
_cell.length_c   1.000
_cell.angle_alpha   90.00
_cell.angle_beta   90.00
_cell.angle_gamma   90.00
#
_symmetry.space_group_name_H-M   'P 1'
#
loop_
_entity.id
_entity.type
_entity.pdbx_description
1 polymer ?
#
loop_
_entity_poly.entity_id
_entity_poly.type
_entity_poly.pdbx_seq_one_letter_code
_entity_poly.pdbx_strand_id
1 'polypeptide(L)'
;MKIMLDAGHSYNTVGKRSPDGMREYEFNRVVANYMKALLEEYEGVTVYFSHSDKKDVSLQERTDKANQLAVDCFVSIHANAYGSGWNEAQGIETYVYKTKPPEATKLAERVQKNLIVATGLRDRGVKSANFHVLRATKMTAILVECGFMTNQSELQLLRSDLYRKTCAEAIVKGIREHFQLKLKSPDQLQKQESLFHVRIGPFFEKKQAEELMTRLRGIGYEASVQEG
;
A
#
# COMPACT_ATOMS: atom_id res chain seq x y z
N MET A 1 6.14 16.00 -0.25
CA MET A 1 5.04 15.52 0.60
C MET A 1 5.39 14.17 1.18
N LYS A 2 5.22 13.96 2.49
CA LYS A 2 5.48 12.69 3.16
C LYS A 2 4.16 11.97 3.45
N ILE A 3 4.03 10.72 3.05
CA ILE A 3 2.82 9.91 3.26
C ILE A 3 3.18 8.68 4.07
N MET A 4 2.42 8.41 5.15
CA MET A 4 2.52 7.16 5.89
C MET A 4 1.42 6.21 5.44
N LEU A 5 1.80 5.02 4.98
CA LEU A 5 0.89 3.92 4.72
C LEU A 5 0.94 2.93 5.87
N ASP A 6 -0.21 2.60 6.39
CA ASP A 6 -0.39 1.71 7.53
C ASP A 6 -1.20 0.49 7.08
N ALA A 7 -0.53 -0.64 6.84
CA ALA A 7 -1.24 -1.90 6.72
C ALA A 7 -1.70 -2.34 8.11
N GLY A 8 -3.01 -2.32 8.33
CA GLY A 8 -3.59 -2.67 9.63
C GLY A 8 -3.21 -4.07 10.08
N HIS A 9 -3.06 -4.24 11.39
CA HIS A 9 -2.69 -5.51 12.03
C HIS A 9 -1.28 -6.01 11.69
N SER A 10 -1.06 -7.31 11.85
CA SER A 10 0.15 -8.06 11.48
C SER A 10 -0.23 -9.52 11.20
N TYR A 11 0.73 -10.34 10.76
CA TYR A 11 0.52 -11.78 10.61
C TYR A 11 0.13 -12.47 11.93
N ASN A 12 0.54 -11.92 13.07
CA ASN A 12 0.35 -12.50 14.40
C ASN A 12 -0.83 -11.90 15.17
N THR A 13 -1.53 -10.88 14.63
CA THR A 13 -2.68 -10.29 15.32
C THR A 13 -3.81 -11.30 15.43
N VAL A 14 -4.19 -11.59 16.68
CA VAL A 14 -5.22 -12.59 17.01
C VAL A 14 -6.59 -12.14 16.49
N GLY A 15 -7.36 -13.08 15.93
CA GLY A 15 -8.76 -12.87 15.52
C GLY A 15 -8.98 -12.02 14.28
N LYS A 16 -7.95 -11.50 13.66
CA LYS A 16 -8.06 -10.67 12.44
C LYS A 16 -7.87 -11.53 11.20
N ARG A 17 -8.91 -12.33 10.91
CA ARG A 17 -8.96 -13.26 9.79
C ARG A 17 -10.39 -13.57 9.36
N SER A 18 -10.54 -14.05 8.13
CA SER A 18 -11.80 -14.60 7.62
C SER A 18 -12.17 -15.91 8.33
N PRO A 19 -13.43 -16.36 8.24
CA PRO A 19 -13.85 -17.65 8.81
C PRO A 19 -13.05 -18.86 8.31
N ASP A 20 -12.50 -18.81 7.09
CA ASP A 20 -11.67 -19.87 6.49
C ASP A 20 -10.16 -19.60 6.60
N GLY A 21 -9.75 -18.58 7.36
CA GLY A 21 -8.37 -18.39 7.82
C GLY A 21 -7.52 -17.36 7.09
N MET A 22 -7.98 -16.67 6.03
CA MET A 22 -7.23 -15.57 5.42
C MET A 22 -6.99 -14.47 6.47
N ARG A 23 -5.74 -14.07 6.66
CA ARG A 23 -5.40 -12.98 7.58
C ARG A 23 -5.65 -11.63 6.92
N GLU A 24 -6.22 -10.70 7.66
CA GLU A 24 -6.48 -9.34 7.18
C GLU A 24 -5.20 -8.66 6.67
N TYR A 25 -4.09 -8.85 7.37
CA TYR A 25 -2.78 -8.30 7.00
C TYR A 25 -2.29 -8.74 5.61
N GLU A 26 -2.68 -9.94 5.13
CA GLU A 26 -2.32 -10.42 3.79
C GLU A 26 -2.88 -9.52 2.69
N PHE A 27 -4.08 -8.99 2.88
CA PHE A 27 -4.67 -7.99 2.01
C PHE A 27 -4.05 -6.62 2.21
N ASN A 28 -4.05 -6.12 3.45
CA ASN A 28 -3.65 -4.76 3.80
C ASN A 28 -2.23 -4.44 3.33
N ARG A 29 -1.30 -5.37 3.55
CA ARG A 29 0.11 -5.22 3.17
C ARG A 29 0.31 -5.13 1.66
N VAL A 30 -0.38 -5.98 0.89
CA VAL A 30 -0.25 -5.98 -0.57
C VAL A 30 -0.80 -4.69 -1.16
N VAL A 31 -1.95 -4.22 -0.69
CA VAL A 31 -2.50 -2.92 -1.11
C VAL A 31 -1.54 -1.79 -0.77
N ALA A 32 -0.97 -1.77 0.45
CA ALA A 32 0.01 -0.76 0.85
C ALA A 32 1.25 -0.74 -0.06
N ASN A 33 1.74 -1.92 -0.47
CA ASN A 33 2.89 -2.03 -1.38
C ASN A 33 2.56 -1.45 -2.77
N TYR A 34 1.39 -1.77 -3.35
CA TYR A 34 0.95 -1.17 -4.61
C TYR A 34 0.77 0.34 -4.49
N MET A 35 0.16 0.82 -3.40
CA MET A 35 0.02 2.26 -3.17
C MET A 35 1.37 2.95 -3.09
N LYS A 36 2.38 2.35 -2.43
CA LYS A 36 3.73 2.92 -2.37
C LYS A 36 4.32 3.09 -3.75
N ALA A 37 4.31 2.04 -4.58
CA ALA A 37 4.83 2.09 -5.94
C ALA A 37 4.17 3.21 -6.75
N LEU A 38 2.83 3.30 -6.71
CA LEU A 38 2.07 4.32 -7.43
C LEU A 38 2.32 5.74 -6.89
N LEU A 39 2.41 5.93 -5.58
CA LEU A 39 2.62 7.26 -4.98
C LEU A 39 4.03 7.80 -5.23
N GLU A 40 5.03 6.93 -5.34
CA GLU A 40 6.41 7.31 -5.63
C GLU A 40 6.62 7.76 -7.09
N GLU A 41 5.61 7.60 -7.97
CA GLU A 41 5.60 8.19 -9.31
C GLU A 41 5.28 9.71 -9.31
N TYR A 42 4.86 10.28 -8.16
CA TYR A 42 4.53 11.71 -8.06
C TYR A 42 5.71 12.55 -7.58
N GLU A 43 5.79 13.78 -8.07
CA GLU A 43 6.84 14.74 -7.73
C GLU A 43 6.86 15.06 -6.24
N GLY A 44 8.03 14.98 -5.62
CA GLY A 44 8.24 15.34 -4.23
C GLY A 44 7.48 14.49 -3.21
N VAL A 45 6.97 13.32 -3.60
CA VAL A 45 6.32 12.37 -2.69
C VAL A 45 7.34 11.38 -2.16
N THR A 46 7.30 11.17 -0.85
CA THR A 46 8.07 10.14 -0.14
C THR A 46 7.11 9.31 0.71
N VAL A 47 7.17 7.99 0.56
CA VAL A 47 6.26 7.06 1.25
C VAL A 47 7.00 6.31 2.34
N TYR A 48 6.38 6.23 3.51
CA TYR A 48 6.83 5.47 4.67
C TYR A 48 5.80 4.42 5.04
N PHE A 49 6.25 3.29 5.60
CA PHE A 49 5.38 2.30 6.22
C PHE A 49 5.42 2.42 7.74
N SER A 50 4.26 2.33 8.39
CA SER A 50 4.15 2.23 9.85
C SER A 50 4.29 0.79 10.34
N HIS A 51 3.98 -0.18 9.48
CA HIS A 51 3.99 -1.63 9.73
C HIS A 51 5.31 -2.31 9.37
N SER A 52 5.43 -3.58 9.72
CA SER A 52 6.59 -4.41 9.39
C SER A 52 6.15 -5.87 9.14
N ASP A 53 6.77 -6.51 8.13
CA ASP A 53 6.59 -7.95 7.88
C ASP A 53 7.36 -8.83 8.88
N LYS A 54 8.33 -8.25 9.59
CA LYS A 54 9.25 -8.97 10.47
C LYS A 54 8.79 -9.03 11.94
N LYS A 55 8.03 -8.03 12.38
CA LYS A 55 7.55 -7.92 13.76
C LYS A 55 6.15 -7.29 13.81
N ASP A 56 5.41 -7.60 14.85
CA ASP A 56 4.20 -6.83 15.16
C ASP A 56 4.59 -5.42 15.63
N VAL A 57 3.96 -4.41 15.06
CA VAL A 57 4.16 -3.00 15.41
C VAL A 57 2.91 -2.53 16.13
N SER A 58 3.04 -2.11 17.37
CA SER A 58 1.92 -1.63 18.18
C SER A 58 1.27 -0.39 17.58
N LEU A 59 0.01 -0.13 17.92
CA LEU A 59 -0.70 1.07 17.45
C LEU A 59 0.02 2.35 17.86
N GLN A 60 0.61 2.39 19.05
CA GLN A 60 1.38 3.53 19.54
C GLN A 60 2.65 3.74 18.71
N GLU A 61 3.46 2.69 18.45
CA GLU A 61 4.65 2.79 17.61
C GLU A 61 4.33 3.30 16.21
N ARG A 62 3.19 2.88 15.62
CA ARG A 62 2.73 3.33 14.29
C ARG A 62 2.47 4.83 14.26
N THR A 63 1.73 5.33 15.25
CA THR A 63 1.39 6.76 15.35
C THR A 63 2.57 7.62 15.78
N ASP A 64 3.42 7.13 16.67
CA ASP A 64 4.64 7.83 17.09
C ASP A 64 5.60 8.00 15.91
N LYS A 65 5.80 6.95 15.11
CA LYS A 65 6.61 7.03 13.89
C LYS A 65 6.08 8.06 12.91
N ALA A 66 4.78 8.10 12.67
CA ALA A 66 4.15 9.08 11.79
C ALA A 66 4.34 10.51 12.31
N ASN A 67 4.13 10.71 13.61
CA ASN A 67 4.28 12.01 14.27
C ASN A 67 5.74 12.49 14.30
N GLN A 68 6.71 11.59 14.57
CA GLN A 68 8.14 11.90 14.58
C GLN A 68 8.67 12.28 13.20
N LEU A 69 8.22 11.57 12.15
CA LEU A 69 8.57 11.89 10.76
C LEU A 69 7.86 13.14 10.25
N ALA A 70 6.90 13.66 11.00
CA ALA A 70 6.04 14.77 10.60
C ALA A 70 5.49 14.55 9.18
N VAL A 71 4.80 13.42 8.98
CA VAL A 71 4.20 13.12 7.68
C VAL A 71 2.97 14.00 7.46
N ASP A 72 2.64 14.29 6.20
CA ASP A 72 1.54 15.17 5.83
C ASP A 72 0.20 14.42 5.80
N CYS A 73 0.26 13.10 5.55
CA CYS A 73 -0.92 12.25 5.43
C CYS A 73 -0.65 10.86 6.00
N PHE A 74 -1.65 10.30 6.69
CA PHE A 74 -1.66 8.94 7.22
C PHE A 74 -2.86 8.17 6.66
N VAL A 75 -2.61 7.03 6.01
CA VAL A 75 -3.65 6.19 5.42
C VAL A 75 -3.52 4.77 5.97
N SER A 76 -4.51 4.35 6.77
CA SER A 76 -4.62 2.98 7.28
C SER A 76 -5.49 2.14 6.36
N ILE A 77 -5.00 0.97 5.95
CA ILE A 77 -5.64 0.06 5.02
C ILE A 77 -6.10 -1.18 5.77
N HIS A 78 -7.36 -1.55 5.60
CA HIS A 78 -8.04 -2.64 6.28
C HIS A 78 -8.98 -3.42 5.36
N ALA A 79 -9.34 -4.64 5.80
CA ALA A 79 -10.45 -5.43 5.30
C ALA A 79 -11.35 -5.81 6.47
N ASN A 80 -12.58 -5.36 6.41
CA ASN A 80 -13.56 -5.41 7.50
C ASN A 80 -14.01 -6.84 7.84
N ALA A 81 -14.61 -6.99 9.00
CA ALA A 81 -15.29 -8.23 9.42
C ALA A 81 -16.46 -7.87 10.34
N TYR A 82 -17.55 -8.63 10.23
CA TYR A 82 -18.68 -8.54 11.13
C TYR A 82 -18.96 -9.91 11.75
N GLY A 83 -18.89 -9.99 13.10
CA GLY A 83 -18.98 -11.29 13.78
C GLY A 83 -17.79 -12.21 13.49
N SER A 84 -17.97 -13.51 13.74
CA SER A 84 -16.92 -14.54 13.60
C SER A 84 -17.18 -15.57 12.50
N GLY A 85 -18.40 -15.61 11.95
CA GLY A 85 -18.83 -16.53 10.90
C GLY A 85 -19.21 -15.82 9.60
N TRP A 86 -19.56 -16.62 8.59
CA TRP A 86 -20.06 -16.10 7.33
C TRP A 86 -21.37 -15.34 7.50
N ASN A 87 -21.50 -14.20 6.83
CA ASN A 87 -22.69 -13.35 6.87
C ASN A 87 -22.79 -12.44 5.65
N GLU A 88 -23.88 -11.66 5.58
CA GLU A 88 -24.21 -10.79 4.45
C GLU A 88 -23.66 -9.35 4.59
N ALA A 89 -22.85 -9.06 5.61
CA ALA A 89 -22.20 -7.75 5.71
C ALA A 89 -21.27 -7.55 4.52
N GLN A 90 -21.38 -6.40 3.84
CA GLN A 90 -20.67 -6.13 2.59
C GLN A 90 -20.48 -4.63 2.34
N GLY A 91 -19.53 -4.31 1.47
CA GLY A 91 -19.28 -2.96 0.97
C GLY A 91 -18.07 -2.28 1.57
N ILE A 92 -17.81 -1.09 1.11
CA ILE A 92 -16.65 -0.26 1.44
C ILE A 92 -17.05 0.89 2.33
N GLU A 93 -16.23 1.19 3.33
CA GLU A 93 -16.40 2.34 4.21
C GLU A 93 -15.06 2.98 4.56
N THR A 94 -15.05 4.31 4.66
CA THR A 94 -13.86 5.07 5.04
C THR A 94 -14.11 5.80 6.34
N TYR A 95 -13.16 5.71 7.27
CA TYR A 95 -13.27 6.31 8.59
C TYR A 95 -12.38 7.53 8.77
N VAL A 96 -12.92 8.53 9.47
CA VAL A 96 -12.18 9.65 10.04
C VAL A 96 -12.31 9.64 11.56
N TYR A 97 -11.51 10.43 12.26
CA TYR A 97 -11.65 10.57 13.72
C TYR A 97 -13.02 11.13 14.08
N LYS A 98 -13.53 10.78 15.28
CA LYS A 98 -14.87 11.14 15.76
C LYS A 98 -15.21 12.63 15.69
N THR A 99 -14.22 13.53 15.73
CA THR A 99 -14.40 14.99 15.61
C THR A 99 -14.62 15.44 14.17
N LYS A 100 -14.50 14.52 13.20
CA LYS A 100 -14.65 14.80 11.76
C LYS A 100 -13.76 15.96 11.27
N PRO A 101 -12.43 15.87 11.41
CA PRO A 101 -11.54 16.94 10.96
C PRO A 101 -11.80 17.24 9.47
N PRO A 102 -11.98 18.52 9.08
CA PRO A 102 -12.45 18.87 7.73
C PRO A 102 -11.58 18.31 6.60
N GLU A 103 -10.26 18.39 6.71
CA GLU A 103 -9.35 17.90 5.66
C GLU A 103 -9.35 16.36 5.57
N ALA A 104 -9.40 15.66 6.71
CA ALA A 104 -9.54 14.21 6.70
C ALA A 104 -10.88 13.77 6.11
N THR A 105 -11.96 14.50 6.39
CA THR A 105 -13.29 14.22 5.84
C THR A 105 -13.31 14.39 4.32
N LYS A 106 -12.76 15.49 3.79
CA LYS A 106 -12.65 15.72 2.34
C LYS A 106 -11.80 14.64 1.65
N LEU A 107 -10.69 14.22 2.27
CA LEU A 107 -9.86 13.14 1.75
C LEU A 107 -10.64 11.83 1.74
N ALA A 108 -11.31 11.49 2.85
CA ALA A 108 -12.11 10.27 2.98
C ALA A 108 -13.23 10.20 1.94
N GLU A 109 -13.93 11.31 1.68
CA GLU A 109 -14.98 11.39 0.66
C GLU A 109 -14.46 11.13 -0.75
N ARG A 110 -13.28 11.67 -1.09
CA ARG A 110 -12.64 11.44 -2.39
C ARG A 110 -12.19 9.98 -2.53
N VAL A 111 -11.55 9.42 -1.50
CA VAL A 111 -11.12 8.02 -1.48
C VAL A 111 -12.33 7.09 -1.58
N GLN A 112 -13.36 7.31 -0.75
CA GLN A 112 -14.59 6.52 -0.78
C GLN A 112 -15.23 6.52 -2.18
N LYS A 113 -15.44 7.71 -2.76
CA LYS A 113 -16.01 7.85 -4.11
C LYS A 113 -15.22 7.08 -5.16
N ASN A 114 -13.89 7.23 -5.18
CA ASN A 114 -13.04 6.55 -6.16
C ASN A 114 -13.07 5.03 -5.99
N LEU A 115 -13.07 4.53 -4.74
CA LEU A 115 -13.20 3.11 -4.45
C LEU A 115 -14.52 2.54 -4.94
N ILE A 116 -15.64 3.21 -4.68
CA ILE A 116 -16.95 2.75 -5.15
C ILE A 116 -17.03 2.70 -6.66
N VAL A 117 -16.54 3.74 -7.35
CA VAL A 117 -16.50 3.77 -8.81
C VAL A 117 -15.64 2.65 -9.39
N ALA A 118 -14.48 2.35 -8.78
CA ALA A 118 -13.54 1.37 -9.29
C ALA A 118 -13.96 -0.08 -8.99
N THR A 119 -14.59 -0.33 -7.84
CA THR A 119 -14.90 -1.69 -7.39
C THR A 119 -16.33 -2.12 -7.68
N GLY A 120 -17.26 -1.18 -7.82
CA GLY A 120 -18.70 -1.45 -7.95
C GLY A 120 -19.35 -2.01 -6.68
N LEU A 121 -18.62 -2.07 -5.55
CA LEU A 121 -19.15 -2.58 -4.30
C LEU A 121 -20.11 -1.57 -3.64
N ARG A 122 -20.90 -2.09 -2.69
CA ARG A 122 -21.85 -1.27 -1.92
C ARG A 122 -21.14 -0.13 -1.22
N ASP A 123 -21.65 1.09 -1.43
CA ASP A 123 -21.20 2.26 -0.70
C ASP A 123 -21.81 2.29 0.72
N ARG A 124 -20.95 2.25 1.73
CA ARG A 124 -21.31 2.39 3.14
C ARG A 124 -20.97 3.77 3.69
N GLY A 125 -20.38 4.61 2.85
CA GLY A 125 -20.07 6.02 3.09
C GLY A 125 -18.88 6.27 4.01
N VAL A 126 -18.67 7.56 4.25
CA VAL A 126 -17.67 8.04 5.21
C VAL A 126 -18.27 8.04 6.62
N LYS A 127 -17.54 7.44 7.54
CA LYS A 127 -17.94 7.29 8.95
C LYS A 127 -16.93 7.92 9.89
N SER A 128 -17.30 8.04 11.15
CA SER A 128 -16.39 8.51 12.19
C SER A 128 -16.28 7.51 13.33
N ALA A 129 -15.04 7.30 13.82
CA ALA A 129 -14.76 6.39 14.90
C ALA A 129 -13.60 6.87 15.79
N ASN A 130 -13.50 6.31 16.99
CA ASN A 130 -12.40 6.57 17.92
C ASN A 130 -11.27 5.54 17.76
N PHE A 131 -10.83 5.30 16.51
CA PHE A 131 -9.69 4.43 16.28
C PHE A 131 -8.38 5.10 16.72
N HIS A 132 -7.46 4.32 17.30
CA HIS A 132 -6.21 4.84 17.83
C HIS A 132 -5.41 5.60 16.77
N VAL A 133 -5.24 5.01 15.59
CA VAL A 133 -4.45 5.59 14.49
C VAL A 133 -5.05 6.89 13.94
N LEU A 134 -6.36 7.12 14.13
CA LEU A 134 -7.02 8.37 13.74
C LEU A 134 -6.98 9.42 14.85
N ARG A 135 -6.92 8.98 16.12
CA ARG A 135 -6.90 9.87 17.30
C ARG A 135 -5.51 10.39 17.62
N ALA A 136 -4.49 9.49 17.55
CA ALA A 136 -3.15 9.78 18.05
C ALA A 136 -2.22 10.36 16.98
N THR A 137 -2.64 10.39 15.72
CA THR A 137 -1.94 11.05 14.61
C THR A 137 -2.24 12.55 14.58
N LYS A 138 -1.22 13.38 14.26
CA LYS A 138 -1.33 14.85 14.27
C LYS A 138 -1.64 15.45 12.89
N MET A 139 -1.59 14.63 11.84
CA MET A 139 -1.80 15.02 10.46
C MET A 139 -3.17 14.55 9.95
N THR A 140 -3.50 14.89 8.70
CA THR A 140 -4.67 14.35 7.99
C THR A 140 -4.59 12.83 7.98
N ALA A 141 -5.58 12.14 8.58
CA ALA A 141 -5.60 10.69 8.74
C ALA A 141 -6.95 10.07 8.39
N ILE A 142 -6.91 9.00 7.61
CA ILE A 142 -8.08 8.17 7.24
C ILE A 142 -7.78 6.69 7.45
N LEU A 143 -8.85 5.90 7.65
CA LEU A 143 -8.79 4.43 7.66
C LEU A 143 -9.82 3.91 6.65
N VAL A 144 -9.39 3.02 5.78
CA VAL A 144 -10.19 2.52 4.66
C VAL A 144 -10.45 1.03 4.86
N GLU A 145 -11.74 0.64 4.82
CA GLU A 145 -12.21 -0.74 4.87
C GLU A 145 -12.65 -1.16 3.46
N CYS A 146 -11.84 -2.00 2.82
CA CYS A 146 -11.98 -2.32 1.39
C CYS A 146 -12.89 -3.51 1.10
N GLY A 147 -13.81 -3.86 1.98
CA GLY A 147 -14.73 -5.01 1.86
C GLY A 147 -14.68 -5.89 3.10
N PHE A 148 -15.56 -6.88 3.18
CA PHE A 148 -15.75 -7.72 4.36
C PHE A 148 -15.17 -9.13 4.17
N MET A 149 -14.24 -9.51 5.03
CA MET A 149 -13.67 -10.86 5.08
C MET A 149 -14.69 -11.93 5.49
N THR A 150 -15.79 -11.54 6.13
CA THR A 150 -16.88 -12.42 6.56
C THR A 150 -17.98 -12.59 5.50
N ASN A 151 -17.84 -11.93 4.34
CA ASN A 151 -18.69 -12.12 3.18
C ASN A 151 -17.95 -13.00 2.16
N GLN A 152 -18.55 -14.13 1.76
CA GLN A 152 -17.89 -15.09 0.87
C GLN A 152 -17.51 -14.49 -0.49
N SER A 153 -18.37 -13.69 -1.08
CA SER A 153 -18.13 -13.07 -2.38
C SER A 153 -17.03 -12.00 -2.29
N GLU A 154 -17.08 -11.14 -1.28
CA GLU A 154 -16.06 -10.11 -1.09
C GLU A 154 -14.71 -10.71 -0.68
N LEU A 155 -14.69 -11.82 0.07
CA LEU A 155 -13.44 -12.50 0.40
C LEU A 155 -12.71 -13.00 -0.85
N GLN A 156 -13.42 -13.48 -1.87
CA GLN A 156 -12.79 -13.87 -3.13
C GLN A 156 -12.15 -12.67 -3.83
N LEU A 157 -12.78 -11.50 -3.78
CA LEU A 157 -12.19 -10.26 -4.27
C LEU A 157 -10.95 -9.88 -3.46
N LEU A 158 -11.03 -9.87 -2.12
CA LEU A 158 -9.90 -9.54 -1.24
C LEU A 158 -8.68 -10.45 -1.46
N ARG A 159 -8.88 -11.68 -1.92
CA ARG A 159 -7.82 -12.61 -2.33
C ARG A 159 -7.24 -12.32 -3.71
N SER A 160 -8.01 -11.68 -4.58
CA SER A 160 -7.61 -11.38 -5.96
C SER A 160 -6.56 -10.28 -6.01
N ASP A 161 -5.45 -10.53 -6.72
CA ASP A 161 -4.42 -9.53 -6.95
C ASP A 161 -4.95 -8.33 -7.76
N LEU A 162 -5.82 -8.59 -8.73
CA LEU A 162 -6.49 -7.54 -9.50
C LEU A 162 -7.28 -6.60 -8.59
N TYR A 163 -8.07 -7.15 -7.66
CA TYR A 163 -8.84 -6.33 -6.72
C TYR A 163 -7.96 -5.50 -5.79
N ARG A 164 -6.86 -6.08 -5.30
CA ARG A 164 -5.87 -5.37 -4.48
C ARG A 164 -5.25 -4.18 -5.22
N LYS A 165 -4.90 -4.37 -6.49
CA LYS A 165 -4.43 -3.28 -7.37
C LYS A 165 -5.50 -2.22 -7.57
N THR A 166 -6.73 -2.64 -7.89
CA THR A 166 -7.88 -1.72 -8.05
C THR A 166 -8.10 -0.87 -6.81
N CYS A 167 -8.04 -1.46 -5.60
CA CYS A 167 -8.15 -0.71 -4.36
C CYS A 167 -7.00 0.29 -4.20
N ALA A 168 -5.76 -0.13 -4.46
CA ALA A 168 -4.59 0.74 -4.36
C ALA A 168 -4.67 1.93 -5.31
N GLU A 169 -5.00 1.70 -6.58
CA GLU A 169 -5.18 2.74 -7.59
C GLU A 169 -6.29 3.73 -7.24
N ALA A 170 -7.42 3.24 -6.74
CA ALA A 170 -8.54 4.08 -6.34
C ALA A 170 -8.21 4.97 -5.12
N ILE A 171 -7.52 4.42 -4.11
CA ILE A 171 -7.09 5.17 -2.94
C ILE A 171 -6.05 6.23 -3.34
N VAL A 172 -5.05 5.84 -4.14
CA VAL A 172 -4.01 6.77 -4.65
C VAL A 172 -4.64 7.88 -5.49
N LYS A 173 -5.64 7.56 -6.32
CA LYS A 173 -6.37 8.58 -7.09
C LYS A 173 -7.06 9.59 -6.17
N GLY A 174 -7.70 9.13 -5.09
CA GLY A 174 -8.31 10.02 -4.08
C GLY A 174 -7.28 10.92 -3.40
N ILE A 175 -6.11 10.38 -3.04
CA ILE A 175 -4.98 11.13 -2.45
C ILE A 175 -4.47 12.18 -3.45
N ARG A 176 -4.21 11.77 -4.70
CA ARG A 176 -3.77 12.66 -5.78
C ARG A 176 -4.72 13.83 -5.97
N GLU A 177 -6.01 13.56 -6.05
CA GLU A 177 -7.04 14.60 -6.23
C GLU A 177 -7.13 15.55 -5.04
N HIS A 178 -6.94 15.04 -3.82
CA HIS A 178 -7.00 15.85 -2.60
C HIS A 178 -5.80 16.79 -2.47
N PHE A 179 -4.60 16.27 -2.67
CA PHE A 179 -3.34 17.01 -2.53
C PHE A 179 -2.82 17.61 -3.84
N GLN A 180 -3.54 17.44 -4.95
CA GLN A 180 -3.18 17.96 -6.28
C GLN A 180 -1.79 17.51 -6.73
N LEU A 181 -1.46 16.23 -6.49
CA LEU A 181 -0.14 15.68 -6.80
C LEU A 181 0.08 15.65 -8.32
N LYS A 182 1.29 16.01 -8.75
CA LYS A 182 1.72 16.00 -10.15
C LYS A 182 2.58 14.77 -10.42
N LEU A 183 2.32 14.08 -11.52
CA LEU A 183 3.17 12.98 -11.98
C LEU A 183 4.56 13.50 -12.34
N LYS A 184 5.57 12.70 -12.04
CA LYS A 184 6.93 12.92 -12.55
C LYS A 184 6.94 12.87 -14.06
N SER A 185 7.81 13.65 -14.69
CA SER A 185 8.07 13.53 -16.12
C SER A 185 8.71 12.17 -16.44
N PRO A 186 8.60 11.67 -17.69
CA PRO A 186 9.29 10.44 -18.11
C PRO A 186 10.78 10.44 -17.77
N ASP A 187 11.46 11.56 -17.95
CA ASP A 187 12.90 11.72 -17.65
C ASP A 187 13.20 11.60 -16.13
N GLN A 188 12.27 12.04 -15.28
CA GLN A 188 12.39 11.92 -13.82
C GLN A 188 12.13 10.50 -13.34
N LEU A 189 11.26 9.75 -14.01
CA LEU A 189 11.00 8.33 -13.71
C LEU A 189 12.20 7.46 -14.09
N GLN A 190 12.83 7.69 -15.27
CA GLN A 190 14.03 6.97 -15.69
C GLN A 190 15.24 7.19 -14.79
N LYS A 191 15.40 8.39 -14.21
CA LYS A 191 16.48 8.66 -13.24
C LYS A 191 16.34 7.89 -11.91
N GLN A 192 15.20 7.30 -11.61
CA GLN A 192 14.93 6.56 -10.38
C GLN A 192 15.23 5.06 -10.50
N GLU A 193 15.40 4.53 -11.71
CA GLU A 193 16.01 3.21 -11.93
C GLU A 193 17.51 3.33 -11.66
N SER A 194 17.91 3.12 -10.41
CA SER A 194 19.31 2.88 -10.08
C SER A 194 19.70 1.57 -10.75
N LEU A 195 20.34 1.66 -11.92
CA LEU A 195 20.94 0.51 -12.58
C LEU A 195 22.11 0.03 -11.71
N PHE A 196 21.95 -1.11 -11.06
CA PHE A 196 23.02 -1.77 -10.35
C PHE A 196 23.75 -2.69 -11.33
N HIS A 197 25.03 -2.46 -11.53
CA HIS A 197 25.88 -3.33 -12.33
C HIS A 197 26.63 -4.29 -11.42
N VAL A 198 26.54 -5.57 -11.73
CA VAL A 198 27.39 -6.59 -11.09
C VAL A 198 28.61 -6.77 -12.00
N ARG A 199 29.80 -6.49 -11.46
CA ARG A 199 31.07 -6.75 -12.15
C ARG A 199 31.62 -8.11 -11.70
N ILE A 200 31.89 -8.99 -12.65
CA ILE A 200 32.44 -10.32 -12.40
C ILE A 200 33.82 -10.40 -13.08
N GLY A 201 34.82 -10.79 -12.34
CA GLY A 201 36.21 -10.90 -12.81
C GLY A 201 37.19 -10.30 -11.79
N PRO A 202 38.46 -10.14 -12.16
CA PRO A 202 39.06 -10.26 -13.51
C PRO A 202 39.18 -11.67 -14.05
N PHE A 203 39.18 -11.82 -15.37
CA PHE A 203 39.51 -13.05 -16.07
C PHE A 203 40.88 -12.88 -16.74
N PHE A 204 41.72 -13.93 -16.73
CA PHE A 204 43.02 -13.90 -17.37
C PHE A 204 42.95 -14.13 -18.87
N GLU A 205 41.86 -14.76 -19.36
CA GLU A 205 41.63 -15.04 -20.76
C GLU A 205 40.30 -14.45 -21.20
N LYS A 206 40.31 -13.73 -22.31
CA LYS A 206 39.09 -13.11 -22.93
C LYS A 206 38.00 -14.16 -23.19
N LYS A 207 38.44 -15.37 -23.65
CA LYS A 207 37.50 -16.47 -23.94
C LYS A 207 36.66 -16.88 -22.73
N GLN A 208 37.21 -16.91 -21.54
CA GLN A 208 36.48 -17.26 -20.29
C GLN A 208 35.42 -16.21 -19.98
N ALA A 209 35.73 -14.94 -20.18
CA ALA A 209 34.77 -13.86 -20.01
C ALA A 209 33.59 -13.93 -21.03
N GLU A 210 33.90 -14.22 -22.30
CA GLU A 210 32.93 -14.39 -23.37
C GLU A 210 32.00 -15.61 -23.18
N GLU A 211 32.54 -16.70 -22.70
CA GLU A 211 31.80 -17.91 -22.36
C GLU A 211 30.79 -17.63 -21.22
N LEU A 212 31.26 -16.95 -20.16
CA LEU A 212 30.32 -16.54 -19.06
C LEU A 212 29.26 -15.55 -19.53
N MET A 213 29.63 -14.56 -20.33
CA MET A 213 28.70 -13.61 -20.94
C MET A 213 27.60 -14.35 -21.73
N THR A 214 27.98 -15.32 -22.55
CA THR A 214 27.04 -16.13 -23.34
C THR A 214 26.08 -16.92 -22.46
N ARG A 215 26.58 -17.50 -21.37
CA ARG A 215 25.73 -18.23 -20.40
C ARG A 215 24.75 -17.30 -19.68
N LEU A 216 25.18 -16.10 -19.26
CA LEU A 216 24.32 -15.12 -18.60
C LEU A 216 23.21 -14.63 -19.53
N ARG A 217 23.55 -14.38 -20.80
CA ARG A 217 22.54 -14.02 -21.83
C ARG A 217 21.53 -15.15 -22.07
N GLY A 218 21.99 -16.38 -22.06
CA GLY A 218 21.11 -17.57 -22.24
C GLY A 218 20.09 -17.78 -21.12
N ILE A 219 20.31 -17.17 -19.93
CA ILE A 219 19.39 -17.20 -18.80
C ILE A 219 18.69 -15.86 -18.55
N GLY A 220 18.75 -14.92 -19.54
CA GLY A 220 17.95 -13.69 -19.56
C GLY A 220 18.59 -12.46 -18.96
N TYR A 221 19.90 -12.45 -18.66
CA TYR A 221 20.62 -11.25 -18.22
C TYR A 221 21.26 -10.51 -19.41
N GLU A 222 21.22 -9.18 -19.37
CA GLU A 222 22.11 -8.38 -20.22
C GLU A 222 23.53 -8.44 -19.69
N ALA A 223 24.48 -8.86 -20.52
CA ALA A 223 25.89 -8.98 -20.16
C ALA A 223 26.81 -8.48 -21.27
N SER A 224 27.91 -7.84 -20.89
CA SER A 224 28.97 -7.39 -21.80
C SER A 224 30.34 -7.65 -21.21
N VAL A 225 31.34 -7.84 -22.06
CA VAL A 225 32.75 -7.93 -21.67
C VAL A 225 33.39 -6.57 -21.89
N GLN A 226 34.11 -6.07 -20.89
CA GLN A 226 34.93 -4.85 -20.98
C GLN A 226 36.39 -5.22 -20.68
N GLU A 227 37.29 -4.72 -21.52
CA GLU A 227 38.74 -4.78 -21.25
C GLU A 227 39.05 -3.70 -20.21
N GLY A 228 39.76 -4.10 -19.13
CA GLY A 228 40.15 -3.23 -18.03
C GLY A 228 41.46 -2.51 -18.23
#